data_b8b81baa99214a34fe87ab56939bfd78
#
_entry.id   b8b81baa99214a34fe87ab56939bfd78
#
_cell.length_a   1.000
_cell.length_b   1.000
_cell.length_c   1.000
_cell.angle_alpha   90.00
_cell.angle_beta   90.00
_cell.angle_gamma   90.00
#
_symmetry.space_group_name_H-M   'P 1'
#
loop_
_entity.id
_entity.type
_entity.pdbx_description
1 polymer ?
#
loop_
_entity_poly.entity_id
_entity_poly.type
_entity_poly.pdbx_seq_one_letter_code
_entity_poly.pdbx_strand_id
1 'polypeptide(L)'
;MNLSVLQKKPELVLEPYPHFVIEDALPQDVYEQLEKEWPEQQLLSTEPFDSGICYRLKADEMLKPGKVSNLWKKFTEYHTSIEFYKEMTKVFGELVPHVDDLTLSPRGWDTGNDKIGTDCQTVMHKPIDFSSRTAHIDNPREIYAALLYMPYMDDKSTGGDFQIHETHDNILEVNKN
;
A
#
# COMPACT_ATOMS: atom_id res chain seq x y z
N MET A 1 6.70 19.75 -3.35
CA MET A 1 5.92 18.70 -4.04
C MET A 1 5.09 18.02 -2.96
N ASN A 2 3.80 17.92 -3.13
CA ASN A 2 2.94 17.15 -2.22
C ASN A 2 2.93 15.68 -2.67
N LEU A 3 3.35 14.77 -1.81
CA LEU A 3 3.46 13.34 -2.09
C LEU A 3 2.33 12.51 -1.44
N SER A 4 1.42 13.15 -0.68
CA SER A 4 0.31 12.43 -0.05
C SER A 4 -0.63 11.82 -1.10
N VAL A 5 -1.01 10.59 -0.93
CA VAL A 5 -2.09 9.95 -1.69
C VAL A 5 -3.49 10.39 -1.22
N LEU A 6 -3.57 11.20 -0.15
CA LEU A 6 -4.80 11.75 0.41
C LEU A 6 -5.02 13.24 0.01
N GLN A 7 -4.54 13.66 -1.15
CA GLN A 7 -4.73 15.04 -1.62
C GLN A 7 -6.20 15.38 -1.91
N LYS A 8 -6.97 14.38 -2.32
CA LYS A 8 -8.42 14.47 -2.45
C LYS A 8 -9.06 13.92 -1.18
N LYS A 9 -10.12 14.57 -0.70
CA LYS A 9 -10.87 14.06 0.45
C LYS A 9 -11.66 12.81 0.02
N PRO A 10 -11.36 11.63 0.54
CA PRO A 10 -12.12 10.44 0.22
C PRO A 10 -13.49 10.43 0.89
N GLU A 11 -14.41 9.70 0.32
CA GLU A 11 -15.68 9.35 0.96
C GLU A 11 -15.49 8.01 1.69
N LEU A 12 -15.67 8.03 3.01
CA LEU A 12 -15.57 6.83 3.82
C LEU A 12 -16.84 6.01 3.72
N VAL A 13 -16.72 4.79 3.21
CA VAL A 13 -17.79 3.79 3.16
C VAL A 13 -17.63 2.89 4.38
N LEU A 14 -18.71 2.66 5.15
CA LEU A 14 -18.65 1.89 6.39
C LEU A 14 -19.00 0.41 6.21
N GLU A 15 -19.75 0.09 5.18
CA GLU A 15 -20.18 -1.27 4.89
C GLU A 15 -19.46 -1.84 3.65
N PRO A 16 -19.08 -3.11 3.64
CA PRO A 16 -19.18 -4.12 4.71
C PRO A 16 -18.13 -3.95 5.81
N TYR A 17 -17.16 -3.10 5.62
CA TYR A 17 -16.16 -2.64 6.60
C TYR A 17 -15.66 -1.24 6.19
N PRO A 18 -15.08 -0.46 7.11
CA PRO A 18 -14.61 0.90 6.80
C PRO A 18 -13.53 0.89 5.72
N HIS A 19 -13.84 1.48 4.57
CA HIS A 19 -12.90 1.61 3.45
C HIS A 19 -13.19 2.86 2.60
N PHE A 20 -12.29 3.20 1.72
CA PHE A 20 -12.45 4.22 0.69
C PHE A 20 -11.56 3.92 -0.52
N VAL A 21 -11.96 4.47 -1.66
CA VAL A 21 -11.18 4.43 -2.91
C VAL A 21 -10.95 5.88 -3.37
N ILE A 22 -9.76 6.15 -3.87
CA ILE A 22 -9.40 7.45 -4.45
C ILE A 22 -8.86 7.19 -5.85
N GLU A 23 -9.58 7.68 -6.85
CA GLU A 23 -9.07 7.71 -8.22
C GLU A 23 -8.10 8.90 -8.39
N ASP A 24 -7.05 8.71 -9.20
CA ASP A 24 -5.99 9.71 -9.41
C ASP A 24 -5.46 10.27 -8.07
N ALA A 25 -5.03 9.38 -7.19
CA ALA A 25 -4.58 9.72 -5.84
C ALA A 25 -3.34 10.62 -5.82
N LEU A 26 -2.55 10.62 -6.89
CA LEU A 26 -1.37 11.45 -7.08
C LEU A 26 -1.55 12.39 -8.27
N PRO A 27 -0.89 13.58 -8.26
CA PRO A 27 -0.73 14.38 -9.48
C PRO A 27 -0.04 13.56 -10.57
N GLN A 28 -0.45 13.75 -11.82
CA GLN A 28 0.02 12.97 -12.96
C GLN A 28 1.55 13.03 -13.11
N ASP A 29 2.15 14.20 -12.96
CA ASP A 29 3.60 14.38 -13.04
C ASP A 29 4.37 13.64 -11.93
N VAL A 30 3.79 13.54 -10.75
CA VAL A 30 4.36 12.76 -9.63
C VAL A 30 4.26 11.27 -9.91
N TYR A 31 3.09 10.82 -10.38
CA TYR A 31 2.86 9.44 -10.76
C TYR A 31 3.85 8.96 -11.82
N GLU A 32 3.93 9.69 -12.95
CA GLU A 32 4.83 9.39 -14.06
C GLU A 32 6.31 9.35 -13.63
N GLN A 33 6.70 10.23 -12.71
CA GLN A 33 8.06 10.24 -12.21
C GLN A 33 8.33 9.05 -11.28
N LEU A 34 7.38 8.67 -10.42
CA LEU A 34 7.50 7.47 -9.57
C LEU A 34 7.53 6.19 -10.42
N GLU A 35 6.69 6.11 -11.45
CA GLU A 35 6.69 5.00 -12.41
C GLU A 35 8.05 4.88 -13.11
N LYS A 36 8.55 5.96 -13.66
CA LYS A 36 9.85 6.03 -14.35
C LYS A 36 11.02 5.63 -13.45
N GLU A 37 10.94 5.98 -12.17
CA GLU A 37 11.98 5.71 -11.16
C GLU A 37 11.68 4.46 -10.34
N TRP A 38 10.77 3.58 -10.81
CA TRP A 38 10.43 2.34 -10.11
C TRP A 38 11.70 1.56 -9.74
N PRO A 39 11.81 1.03 -8.51
CA PRO A 39 12.99 0.30 -8.06
C PRO A 39 13.30 -0.87 -8.99
N GLU A 40 14.58 -1.01 -9.34
CA GLU A 40 15.01 -2.12 -10.19
C GLU A 40 14.67 -3.48 -9.58
N GLN A 41 14.18 -4.40 -10.38
CA GLN A 41 13.72 -5.73 -9.94
C GLN A 41 14.77 -6.47 -9.12
N GLN A 42 16.04 -6.31 -9.42
CA GLN A 42 17.15 -6.94 -8.67
C GLN A 42 17.28 -6.46 -7.21
N LEU A 43 16.69 -5.31 -6.88
CA LEU A 43 16.68 -4.79 -5.52
C LEU A 43 15.55 -5.39 -4.69
N LEU A 44 14.56 -5.97 -5.34
CA LEU A 44 13.37 -6.50 -4.69
C LEU A 44 13.66 -7.92 -4.19
N SER A 45 13.31 -8.20 -2.94
CA SER A 45 13.33 -9.57 -2.44
C SER A 45 12.19 -10.38 -3.05
N THR A 46 12.42 -11.68 -3.26
CA THR A 46 11.37 -12.59 -3.68
C THR A 46 10.76 -13.27 -2.47
N GLU A 47 9.44 -13.23 -2.36
CA GLU A 47 8.70 -13.96 -1.35
C GLU A 47 7.65 -14.84 -2.04
N PRO A 48 7.53 -16.12 -1.69
CA PRO A 48 6.44 -16.94 -2.19
C PRO A 48 5.11 -16.50 -1.57
N PHE A 49 4.09 -16.36 -2.40
CA PHE A 49 2.70 -16.22 -1.98
C PHE A 49 1.89 -17.46 -2.39
N ASP A 50 0.67 -17.55 -1.87
CA ASP A 50 -0.24 -18.67 -2.13
C ASP A 50 -0.43 -19.01 -3.61
N SER A 51 -0.32 -18.01 -4.48
CA SER A 51 -0.58 -18.12 -5.92
C SER A 51 0.55 -17.58 -6.82
N GLY A 52 1.72 -17.30 -6.28
CA GLY A 52 2.82 -16.82 -7.13
C GLY A 52 4.03 -16.26 -6.39
N ILE A 53 4.90 -15.63 -7.16
CA ILE A 53 6.09 -14.94 -6.65
C ILE A 53 5.80 -13.45 -6.62
N CYS A 54 6.01 -12.86 -5.47
CA CYS A 54 5.96 -11.43 -5.25
C CYS A 54 7.38 -10.88 -5.03
N TYR A 55 7.68 -9.79 -5.68
CA TYR A 55 8.90 -9.03 -5.47
C TYR A 55 8.57 -7.84 -4.58
N ARG A 56 9.30 -7.67 -3.48
CA ARG A 56 9.07 -6.61 -2.50
C ARG A 56 10.32 -5.83 -2.20
N LEU A 57 10.14 -4.54 -1.95
CA LEU A 57 11.12 -3.70 -1.28
C LEU A 57 10.41 -2.93 -0.17
N LYS A 58 10.79 -3.20 1.06
CA LYS A 58 10.18 -2.66 2.28
C LYS A 58 10.77 -1.30 2.63
N ALA A 59 10.06 -0.52 3.44
CA ALA A 59 10.48 0.83 3.82
C ALA A 59 11.87 0.87 4.45
N ASP A 60 12.19 -0.07 5.35
CA ASP A 60 13.48 -0.14 6.01
C ASP A 60 14.66 -0.35 5.03
N GLU A 61 14.42 -1.01 3.90
CA GLU A 61 15.40 -1.14 2.81
C GLU A 61 15.40 0.10 1.90
N MET A 62 14.22 0.63 1.52
CA MET A 62 14.13 1.81 0.64
C MET A 62 14.79 3.05 1.28
N LEU A 63 14.72 3.17 2.59
CA LEU A 63 15.30 4.30 3.31
C LEU A 63 16.83 4.24 3.45
N LYS A 64 17.46 3.11 3.13
CA LYS A 64 18.92 2.99 3.11
C LYS A 64 19.53 3.82 1.97
N PRO A 65 20.73 4.39 2.16
CA PRO A 65 21.39 5.17 1.11
C PRO A 65 21.58 4.38 -0.20
N GLY A 66 21.23 5.01 -1.33
CA GLY A 66 21.48 4.47 -2.66
C GLY A 66 20.60 3.29 -3.08
N LYS A 67 19.57 2.94 -2.33
CA LYS A 67 18.65 1.83 -2.67
C LYS A 67 17.58 2.23 -3.67
N VAL A 68 17.04 3.41 -3.54
CA VAL A 68 16.01 3.95 -4.45
C VAL A 68 16.32 5.40 -4.78
N SER A 69 15.61 5.97 -5.72
CA SER A 69 15.72 7.39 -6.05
C SER A 69 15.31 8.29 -4.87
N ASN A 70 15.72 9.55 -4.93
CA ASN A 70 15.33 10.53 -3.90
C ASN A 70 13.81 10.74 -3.84
N LEU A 71 13.11 10.58 -4.95
CA LEU A 71 11.66 10.70 -4.99
C LEU A 71 11.00 9.55 -4.24
N TRP A 72 11.37 8.30 -4.55
CA TRP A 72 10.89 7.12 -3.84
C TRP A 72 11.22 7.15 -2.36
N LYS A 73 12.43 7.61 -2.01
CA LYS A 73 12.81 7.78 -0.61
C LYS A 73 11.88 8.76 0.11
N LYS A 74 11.65 9.95 -0.46
CA LYS A 74 10.73 10.95 0.11
C LYS A 74 9.29 10.46 0.18
N PHE A 75 8.84 9.73 -0.83
CA PHE A 75 7.52 9.11 -0.85
C PHE A 75 7.37 8.13 0.31
N THR A 76 8.34 7.25 0.50
CA THR A 76 8.36 6.29 1.60
C THR A 76 8.45 6.97 2.96
N GLU A 77 9.36 7.95 3.14
CA GLU A 77 9.49 8.73 4.37
C GLU A 77 8.16 9.38 4.75
N TYR A 78 7.46 9.96 3.78
CA TYR A 78 6.17 10.59 4.04
C TYR A 78 5.10 9.57 4.46
N HIS A 79 4.92 8.49 3.69
CA HIS A 79 3.87 7.50 3.96
C HIS A 79 4.14 6.58 5.16
N THR A 80 5.33 6.66 5.74
CA THR A 80 5.67 6.02 7.02
C THR A 80 5.72 7.00 8.20
N SER A 81 5.39 8.28 7.96
CA SER A 81 5.48 9.33 8.96
C SER A 81 4.22 9.46 9.81
N ILE A 82 4.38 10.14 10.94
CA ILE A 82 3.25 10.51 11.81
C ILE A 82 2.33 11.52 11.13
N GLU A 83 2.84 12.35 10.22
CA GLU A 83 2.07 13.31 9.45
C GLU A 83 1.05 12.61 8.57
N PHE A 84 1.47 11.57 7.82
CA PHE A 84 0.56 10.78 7.00
C PHE A 84 -0.44 10.00 7.87
N TYR A 85 0.00 9.42 8.99
CA TYR A 85 -0.90 8.77 9.92
C TYR A 85 -1.99 9.72 10.42
N LYS A 86 -1.65 10.97 10.73
CA LYS A 86 -2.63 12.00 11.10
C LYS A 86 -3.59 12.37 9.96
N GLU A 87 -3.19 12.24 8.70
CA GLU A 87 -4.14 12.36 7.58
C GLU A 87 -5.12 11.19 7.57
N MET A 88 -4.63 9.96 7.75
CA MET A 88 -5.49 8.77 7.85
C MET A 88 -6.47 8.87 9.03
N THR A 89 -6.04 9.34 10.19
CA THR A 89 -6.94 9.54 11.34
C THR A 89 -8.02 10.58 11.08
N LYS A 90 -7.79 11.58 10.22
CA LYS A 90 -8.84 12.53 9.80
C LYS A 90 -9.90 11.88 8.92
N VAL A 91 -9.55 10.85 8.16
CA VAL A 91 -10.48 10.11 7.31
C VAL A 91 -11.28 9.10 8.13
N PHE A 92 -10.60 8.29 8.93
CA PHE A 92 -11.23 7.20 9.69
C PHE A 92 -11.81 7.63 11.04
N GLY A 93 -11.44 8.81 11.54
CA GLY A 93 -11.93 9.33 12.84
C GLY A 93 -11.59 8.39 13.99
N GLU A 94 -12.58 8.06 14.79
CA GLU A 94 -12.45 7.21 15.98
C GLU A 94 -12.23 5.71 15.64
N LEU A 95 -12.30 5.32 14.36
CA LEU A 95 -12.07 3.94 13.95
C LEU A 95 -10.60 3.53 14.05
N VAL A 96 -9.70 4.49 14.12
CA VAL A 96 -8.26 4.25 14.27
C VAL A 96 -7.74 4.96 15.54
N PRO A 97 -6.75 4.37 16.25
CA PRO A 97 -6.26 4.96 17.50
C PRO A 97 -5.48 6.26 17.24
N HIS A 98 -5.57 7.20 18.18
CA HIS A 98 -4.69 8.36 18.20
C HIS A 98 -3.34 7.98 18.80
N VAL A 99 -2.26 8.35 18.11
CA VAL A 99 -0.89 8.14 18.56
C VAL A 99 -0.03 9.36 18.27
N ASP A 100 1.00 9.56 19.08
CA ASP A 100 1.91 10.70 18.94
C ASP A 100 3.21 10.31 18.23
N ASP A 101 3.51 9.01 18.11
CA ASP A 101 4.73 8.50 17.50
C ASP A 101 4.49 7.16 16.79
N LEU A 102 5.28 6.92 15.75
CA LEU A 102 5.28 5.68 14.99
C LEU A 102 6.69 5.09 14.96
N THR A 103 6.77 3.79 14.85
CA THR A 103 8.03 3.07 14.67
C THR A 103 8.04 2.41 13.30
N LEU A 104 9.09 2.63 12.51
CA LEU A 104 9.29 1.88 11.28
C LEU A 104 9.44 0.38 11.61
N SER A 105 8.65 -0.45 10.96
CA SER A 105 8.65 -1.88 11.19
C SER A 105 8.83 -2.64 9.87
N PRO A 106 9.86 -3.49 9.75
CA PRO A 106 10.08 -4.30 8.55
C PRO A 106 8.93 -5.24 8.20
N ARG A 107 8.04 -5.48 9.15
CA ARG A 107 6.86 -6.36 8.98
C ARG A 107 5.54 -5.66 9.21
N GLY A 108 5.55 -4.35 9.43
CA GLY A 108 4.34 -3.58 9.68
C GLY A 108 3.68 -3.83 11.05
N TRP A 109 3.75 -5.03 11.58
CA TRP A 109 3.05 -5.40 12.83
C TRP A 109 3.94 -5.89 13.98
N ASP A 110 5.22 -6.18 13.70
CA ASP A 110 6.14 -6.75 14.69
C ASP A 110 7.04 -5.66 15.28
N THR A 111 6.48 -4.85 16.13
CA THR A 111 7.21 -3.77 16.81
C THR A 111 7.84 -4.22 18.12
N GLY A 112 7.51 -5.41 18.58
CA GLY A 112 8.05 -6.00 19.82
C GLY A 112 7.60 -5.34 21.12
N ASN A 113 6.84 -4.26 21.10
CA ASN A 113 6.31 -3.53 22.26
C ASN A 113 5.04 -2.77 21.86
N ASP A 114 4.36 -2.10 22.78
CA ASP A 114 3.10 -1.36 22.62
C ASP A 114 3.14 -0.17 21.61
N LYS A 115 4.04 -0.21 20.65
CA LYS A 115 4.20 0.82 19.62
C LYS A 115 3.51 0.41 18.34
N ILE A 116 2.89 1.37 17.66
CA ILE A 116 2.36 1.19 16.31
C ILE A 116 3.52 1.20 15.32
N GLY A 117 3.62 0.11 14.57
CA GLY A 117 4.55 -0.02 13.46
C GLY A 117 3.95 0.50 12.16
N THR A 118 4.79 1.06 11.30
CA THR A 118 4.44 1.52 9.96
C THR A 118 5.38 0.92 8.94
N ASP A 119 4.85 0.63 7.75
CA ASP A 119 5.62 0.19 6.59
C ASP A 119 5.02 0.81 5.32
N CYS A 120 5.87 1.01 4.32
CA CYS A 120 5.49 1.37 2.97
C CYS A 120 6.37 0.56 2.03
N GLN A 121 5.78 -0.23 1.14
CA GLN A 121 6.55 -1.14 0.32
C GLN A 121 6.14 -1.06 -1.15
N THR A 122 7.12 -1.17 -2.04
CA THR A 122 6.83 -1.48 -3.43
C THR A 122 6.64 -2.98 -3.57
N VAL A 123 5.60 -3.36 -4.31
CA VAL A 123 5.25 -4.76 -4.55
C VAL A 123 5.02 -4.95 -6.03
N MET A 124 5.68 -5.95 -6.62
CA MET A 124 5.47 -6.35 -8.00
C MET A 124 5.10 -7.83 -8.01
N HIS A 125 3.97 -8.15 -8.58
CA HIS A 125 3.60 -9.54 -8.84
C HIS A 125 4.14 -10.01 -10.17
N LYS A 126 4.66 -11.23 -10.21
CA LYS A 126 5.04 -11.85 -11.48
C LYS A 126 3.75 -12.14 -12.27
N PRO A 127 3.71 -11.87 -13.58
CA PRO A 127 2.60 -12.30 -14.43
C PRO A 127 2.40 -13.81 -14.32
N ILE A 128 1.20 -14.23 -13.95
CA ILE A 128 0.78 -15.62 -13.84
C ILE A 128 -0.66 -15.73 -14.34
N ASP A 129 -1.05 -16.95 -14.74
CA ASP A 129 -2.40 -17.20 -15.25
C ASP A 129 -3.47 -17.29 -14.15
N PHE A 130 -3.13 -16.95 -12.91
CA PHE A 130 -3.99 -17.08 -11.74
C PHE A 130 -4.02 -15.81 -10.90
N SER A 131 -5.03 -15.67 -10.06
CA SER A 131 -5.11 -14.63 -9.05
C SER A 131 -3.84 -14.58 -8.20
N SER A 132 -3.35 -13.39 -7.94
CA SER A 132 -2.17 -13.19 -7.11
C SER A 132 -2.40 -13.52 -5.63
N ARG A 133 -3.62 -13.40 -5.14
CA ARG A 133 -4.01 -13.77 -3.77
C ARG A 133 -5.43 -14.31 -3.71
N THR A 134 -5.64 -15.25 -2.82
CA THR A 134 -6.98 -15.73 -2.45
C THR A 134 -7.65 -14.72 -1.51
N ALA A 135 -8.98 -14.81 -1.39
CA ALA A 135 -9.72 -14.04 -0.40
C ALA A 135 -9.19 -14.35 1.01
N HIS A 136 -8.87 -13.33 1.78
CA HIS A 136 -8.33 -13.43 3.13
C HIS A 136 -8.68 -12.19 3.95
N ILE A 137 -8.48 -12.28 5.22
CA ILE A 137 -8.48 -11.14 6.15
C ILE A 137 -7.02 -10.85 6.49
N ASP A 138 -6.62 -9.59 6.44
CA ASP A 138 -5.31 -9.17 6.90
C ASP A 138 -5.13 -9.43 8.40
N ASN A 139 -3.92 -9.28 8.90
CA ASN A 139 -3.65 -9.53 10.30
C ASN A 139 -4.56 -8.64 11.18
N PRO A 140 -5.31 -9.21 12.15
CA PRO A 140 -6.22 -8.44 13.01
C PRO A 140 -5.54 -7.33 13.84
N ARG A 141 -4.21 -7.30 13.89
CA ARG A 141 -3.42 -6.25 14.53
C ARG A 141 -3.10 -5.08 13.60
N GLU A 142 -3.39 -5.20 12.31
CA GLU A 142 -3.25 -4.09 11.36
C GLU A 142 -4.36 -3.07 11.58
N ILE A 143 -3.97 -1.82 11.74
CA ILE A 143 -4.91 -0.71 11.98
C ILE A 143 -5.58 -0.31 10.68
N TYR A 144 -4.80 -0.25 9.61
CA TYR A 144 -5.26 -0.10 8.23
C TYR A 144 -4.23 -0.67 7.25
N ALA A 145 -4.70 -1.06 6.08
CA ALA A 145 -3.89 -1.35 4.92
C ALA A 145 -4.29 -0.42 3.77
N ALA A 146 -3.35 -0.04 2.93
CA ALA A 146 -3.58 0.76 1.75
C ALA A 146 -2.86 0.17 0.55
N LEU A 147 -3.50 0.21 -0.62
CA LEU A 147 -2.94 -0.22 -1.89
C LEU A 147 -2.93 0.98 -2.84
N LEU A 148 -1.76 1.33 -3.36
CA LEU A 148 -1.61 2.25 -4.47
C LEU A 148 -1.30 1.43 -5.72
N TYR A 149 -2.27 1.32 -6.62
CA TYR A 149 -2.07 0.67 -7.91
C TYR A 149 -1.31 1.60 -8.85
N MET A 150 -0.27 1.07 -9.47
CA MET A 150 0.59 1.80 -10.40
C MET A 150 0.83 0.97 -11.67
N PRO A 151 -0.22 0.78 -12.51
CA PRO A 151 -0.05 0.12 -13.80
C PRO A 151 0.87 0.93 -14.71
N TYR A 152 1.70 0.26 -15.51
CA TYR A 152 2.46 0.92 -16.55
C TYR A 152 1.53 1.48 -17.64
N MET A 153 1.94 2.56 -18.28
CA MET A 153 1.15 3.20 -19.36
C MET A 153 0.81 2.24 -20.52
N ASP A 154 1.63 1.22 -20.75
CA ASP A 154 1.44 0.20 -21.79
C ASP A 154 1.05 -1.17 -21.21
N ASP A 155 0.65 -1.22 -19.94
CA ASP A 155 0.23 -2.46 -19.29
C ASP A 155 -0.98 -3.05 -20.00
N LYS A 156 -0.84 -4.31 -20.42
CA LYS A 156 -1.88 -5.11 -21.09
C LYS A 156 -2.35 -6.27 -20.21
N SER A 157 -1.92 -6.29 -18.96
CA SER A 157 -2.38 -7.29 -18.02
C SER A 157 -3.88 -7.16 -17.77
N THR A 158 -4.48 -8.23 -17.33
CA THR A 158 -5.90 -8.28 -16.94
C THR A 158 -6.02 -8.89 -15.56
N GLY A 159 -6.97 -8.45 -14.76
CA GLY A 159 -7.15 -8.88 -13.37
C GLY A 159 -6.29 -8.05 -12.41
N GLY A 160 -6.10 -8.59 -11.20
CA GLY A 160 -5.44 -7.84 -10.12
C GLY A 160 -6.37 -6.83 -9.44
N ASP A 161 -7.65 -6.82 -9.79
CA ASP A 161 -8.64 -5.97 -9.18
C ASP A 161 -8.74 -6.22 -7.67
N PHE A 162 -9.01 -5.17 -6.91
CA PHE A 162 -9.35 -5.30 -5.50
C PHE A 162 -10.78 -5.80 -5.36
N GLN A 163 -10.99 -6.89 -4.64
CA GLN A 163 -12.30 -7.51 -4.44
C GLN A 163 -12.63 -7.59 -2.96
N ILE A 164 -13.86 -7.17 -2.63
CA ILE A 164 -14.43 -7.30 -1.29
C ILE A 164 -15.33 -8.53 -1.28
N HIS A 165 -15.12 -9.42 -0.34
CA HIS A 165 -15.83 -10.67 -0.22
C HIS A 165 -16.64 -10.73 1.08
N GLU A 166 -17.87 -11.21 1.02
CA GLU A 166 -18.63 -11.56 2.21
C GLU A 166 -18.14 -12.90 2.80
N THR A 167 -17.84 -13.83 1.90
CA THR A 167 -17.24 -15.13 2.21
C THR A 167 -16.20 -15.45 1.15
N HIS A 168 -15.44 -16.53 1.32
CA HIS A 168 -14.41 -16.92 0.34
C HIS A 168 -14.95 -16.98 -1.11
N ASP A 169 -16.20 -17.36 -1.32
CA ASP A 169 -16.79 -17.57 -2.65
C ASP A 169 -17.79 -16.49 -3.08
N ASN A 170 -18.13 -15.56 -2.20
CA ASN A 170 -19.13 -14.53 -2.48
C ASN A 170 -18.50 -13.14 -2.53
N ILE A 171 -18.36 -12.61 -3.74
CA ILE A 171 -17.82 -11.26 -3.99
C ILE A 171 -18.95 -10.25 -3.82
N LEU A 172 -18.77 -9.28 -2.94
CA LEU A 172 -19.69 -8.17 -2.74
C LEU A 172 -19.37 -6.99 -3.65
N GLU A 173 -18.08 -6.69 -3.85
CA GLU A 173 -17.63 -5.53 -4.59
C GLU A 173 -16.34 -5.84 -5.35
N VAL A 174 -16.17 -5.23 -6.51
CA VAL A 174 -14.96 -5.29 -7.33
C VAL A 174 -14.54 -3.87 -7.68
N ASN A 175 -13.39 -3.43 -7.19
CA ASN A 175 -12.76 -2.18 -7.60
C ASN A 175 -11.71 -2.50 -8.68
N LYS A 176 -11.99 -2.09 -9.90
CA LYS A 176 -11.11 -2.33 -11.06
C LYS A 176 -9.92 -1.39 -11.04
N ASN A 177 -8.79 -1.92 -11.41
CA ASN A 177 -7.53 -1.18 -11.63
C ASN A 177 -7.59 -0.35 -12.92
#